data_2da364d9b6effab740dff43905aac1a1
#
_entry.id   2da364d9b6effab740dff43905aac1a1
#
_cell.length_a   1.000
_cell.length_b   1.000
_cell.length_c   1.000
_cell.angle_alpha   90.00
_cell.angle_beta   90.00
_cell.angle_gamma   90.00
#
_symmetry.space_group_name_H-M   'P 1'
#
loop_
_entity.id
_entity.type
_entity.pdbx_description
1 polymer ?
#
loop_
_entity_poly.entity_id
_entity_poly.type
_entity_poly.pdbx_seq_one_letter_code
_entity_poly.pdbx_strand_id
1 'polypeptide(L)'
;MITIDSRQAALDYAAKGWAVMPLKPKMKDPHFDLVKGAYLGATTDTKLIDFWFDVDPKANIGIACITSGLIVLDIDFRNGGQYIEEMGETYTVSTGDGFHYYYKAPNNLSVRGTLETGIDVKYKGYVAAAPSIHPNGKMYQVVNDIDPVELPAEILEMIKK
;
A
#
# COMPACT_ATOMS: atom_id res chain seq x y z
N MET A 1 8.27 18.94 17.40
CA MET A 1 7.12 18.68 16.49
C MET A 1 7.61 17.84 15.31
N ILE A 2 6.93 16.73 15.02
CA ILE A 2 7.24 15.89 13.87
C ILE A 2 6.48 16.43 12.66
N THR A 3 7.21 16.79 11.60
CA THR A 3 6.60 17.21 10.34
C THR A 3 6.46 15.98 9.45
N ILE A 4 5.24 15.71 8.99
CA ILE A 4 4.97 14.64 8.03
C ILE A 4 5.30 15.16 6.65
N ASP A 5 6.23 14.52 5.94
CA ASP A 5 6.59 14.88 4.57
C ASP A 5 6.09 13.79 3.61
N SER A 6 4.82 13.91 3.24
CA SER A 6 4.18 12.96 2.31
C SER A 6 4.77 13.07 0.92
N ARG A 7 5.15 14.28 0.48
CA ARG A 7 5.79 14.46 -0.83
C ARG A 7 7.07 13.64 -0.92
N GLN A 8 7.97 13.80 0.07
CA GLN A 8 9.24 13.09 0.04
C GLN A 8 9.04 11.58 0.09
N ALA A 9 8.10 11.11 0.93
CA ALA A 9 7.77 9.69 0.98
C ALA A 9 7.29 9.16 -0.38
N ALA A 10 6.42 9.92 -1.06
CA ALA A 10 5.92 9.54 -2.38
C ALA A 10 7.05 9.48 -3.41
N LEU A 11 7.96 10.47 -3.38
CA LEU A 11 9.13 10.47 -4.25
C LEU A 11 10.05 9.28 -3.98
N ASP A 12 10.24 8.93 -2.71
CA ASP A 12 11.07 7.79 -2.33
C ASP A 12 10.45 6.46 -2.81
N TYR A 13 9.13 6.32 -2.73
CA TYR A 13 8.44 5.16 -3.30
C TYR A 13 8.63 5.08 -4.81
N ALA A 14 8.46 6.21 -5.51
CA ALA A 14 8.66 6.27 -6.96
C ALA A 14 10.09 5.87 -7.35
N ALA A 15 11.08 6.26 -6.55
CA ALA A 15 12.47 5.90 -6.78
C ALA A 15 12.72 4.39 -6.69
N LYS A 16 11.88 3.67 -5.92
CA LYS A 16 11.91 2.20 -5.85
C LYS A 16 11.18 1.55 -7.02
N GLY A 17 10.54 2.32 -7.88
CA GLY A 17 9.70 1.82 -8.97
C GLY A 17 8.27 1.53 -8.56
N TRP A 18 7.83 2.01 -7.39
CA TRP A 18 6.46 1.84 -6.92
C TRP A 18 5.62 3.02 -7.39
N ALA A 19 4.55 2.71 -8.12
CA ALA A 19 3.66 3.72 -8.67
C ALA A 19 2.73 4.26 -7.57
N VAL A 20 2.73 5.58 -7.39
CA VAL A 20 1.96 6.23 -6.32
C VAL A 20 0.81 7.06 -6.90
N MET A 21 -0.18 7.32 -6.06
CA MET A 21 -1.34 8.15 -6.37
C MET A 21 -1.74 8.93 -5.13
N PRO A 22 -2.34 10.12 -5.30
CA PRO A 22 -2.82 10.88 -4.15
C PRO A 22 -4.15 10.33 -3.64
N LEU A 23 -4.28 10.27 -2.31
CA LEU A 23 -5.54 9.96 -1.64
C LEU A 23 -6.02 11.19 -0.91
N LYS A 24 -7.31 11.28 -0.64
CA LYS A 24 -7.86 12.38 0.16
C LYS A 24 -7.23 12.39 1.55
N PRO A 25 -7.00 13.59 2.13
CA PRO A 25 -6.44 13.67 3.48
C PRO A 25 -7.25 12.86 4.49
N LYS A 26 -6.56 12.08 5.34
CA LYS A 26 -7.16 11.25 6.39
C LYS A 26 -8.16 10.21 5.86
N MET A 27 -8.05 9.86 4.59
CA MET A 27 -8.98 8.91 3.94
C MET A 27 -8.17 7.93 3.09
N LYS A 28 -8.85 6.88 2.66
CA LYS A 28 -8.29 5.90 1.72
C LYS A 28 -8.82 6.12 0.30
N ASP A 29 -9.75 7.05 0.12
CA ASP A 29 -10.37 7.33 -1.16
C ASP A 29 -9.38 8.03 -2.08
N PRO A 30 -9.37 7.71 -3.38
CA PRO A 30 -8.55 8.46 -4.33
C PRO A 30 -8.92 9.95 -4.32
N HIS A 31 -7.92 10.80 -4.51
CA HIS A 31 -8.12 12.24 -4.61
C HIS A 31 -8.54 12.57 -6.05
N PHE A 32 -9.82 12.41 -6.34
CA PHE A 32 -10.33 12.52 -7.72
C PHE A 32 -10.18 13.89 -8.36
N ASP A 33 -9.90 14.93 -7.56
CA ASP A 33 -9.58 16.26 -8.10
C ASP A 33 -8.18 16.28 -8.74
N LEU A 34 -7.30 15.34 -8.37
CA LEU A 34 -5.90 15.30 -8.78
C LEU A 34 -5.57 14.12 -9.68
N VAL A 35 -6.24 12.98 -9.51
CA VAL A 35 -5.95 11.75 -10.24
C VAL A 35 -7.21 11.19 -10.87
N LYS A 36 -7.11 10.76 -12.13
CA LYS A 36 -8.20 10.10 -12.86
C LYS A 36 -7.92 8.61 -12.93
N GLY A 37 -8.99 7.81 -12.79
CA GLY A 37 -8.87 6.36 -12.90
C GLY A 37 -8.27 5.69 -11.67
N ALA A 38 -8.22 6.39 -10.54
CA ALA A 38 -7.72 5.87 -9.29
C ALA A 38 -6.32 5.22 -9.46
N TYR A 39 -6.17 3.94 -9.14
CA TYR A 39 -4.88 3.27 -9.26
C TYR A 39 -4.35 3.17 -10.70
N LEU A 40 -5.22 3.34 -11.70
CA LEU A 40 -4.80 3.40 -13.11
C LEU A 40 -4.06 4.70 -13.42
N GLY A 41 -4.23 5.73 -12.59
CA GLY A 41 -3.52 7.00 -12.71
C GLY A 41 -2.24 7.07 -11.86
N ALA A 42 -1.87 5.99 -11.19
CA ALA A 42 -0.65 5.95 -10.38
C ALA A 42 0.60 6.08 -11.26
N THR A 43 1.64 6.73 -10.72
CA THR A 43 2.80 7.11 -11.50
C THR A 43 4.10 7.04 -10.69
N THR A 44 5.22 6.95 -11.40
CA THR A 44 6.55 7.19 -10.86
C THR A 44 7.14 8.51 -11.36
N ASP A 45 6.35 9.30 -12.09
CA ASP A 45 6.78 10.60 -12.62
C ASP A 45 6.89 11.63 -11.49
N THR A 46 8.13 12.04 -11.19
CA THR A 46 8.39 12.95 -10.08
C THR A 46 7.73 14.33 -10.28
N LYS A 47 7.59 14.80 -11.51
CA LYS A 47 6.94 16.09 -11.77
C LYS A 47 5.46 16.06 -11.44
N LEU A 48 4.78 14.98 -11.79
CA LEU A 48 3.38 14.82 -11.47
C LEU A 48 3.16 14.66 -9.97
N ILE A 49 4.03 13.90 -9.30
CA ILE A 49 3.99 13.75 -7.84
C ILE A 49 4.18 15.11 -7.16
N ASP A 50 5.17 15.88 -7.57
CA ASP A 50 5.39 17.22 -7.03
C ASP A 50 4.16 18.11 -7.21
N PHE A 51 3.54 18.06 -8.38
CA PHE A 51 2.32 18.84 -8.65
C PHE A 51 1.19 18.45 -7.68
N TRP A 52 0.95 17.16 -7.49
CA TRP A 52 -0.11 16.71 -6.57
C TRP A 52 0.08 17.24 -5.16
N PHE A 53 1.30 17.18 -4.63
CA PHE A 53 1.58 17.61 -3.26
C PHE A 53 1.78 19.12 -3.14
N ASP A 54 1.99 19.83 -4.25
CA ASP A 54 1.89 21.30 -4.27
C ASP A 54 0.44 21.75 -4.13
N VAL A 55 -0.48 21.05 -4.82
CA VAL A 55 -1.92 21.37 -4.75
C VAL A 55 -2.50 21.01 -3.40
N ASP A 56 -2.20 19.81 -2.89
CA ASP A 56 -2.70 19.37 -1.59
C ASP A 56 -1.58 18.70 -0.77
N PRO A 57 -0.83 19.50 0.01
CA PRO A 57 0.27 18.97 0.84
C PRO A 57 -0.18 17.96 1.89
N LYS A 58 -1.49 17.91 2.21
CA LYS A 58 -2.04 16.99 3.21
C LYS A 58 -2.59 15.70 2.61
N ALA A 59 -2.51 15.54 1.29
CA ALA A 59 -2.97 14.31 0.66
C ALA A 59 -2.26 13.08 1.24
N ASN A 60 -3.01 12.00 1.38
CA ASN A 60 -2.45 10.70 1.69
C ASN A 60 -1.85 10.08 0.42
N ILE A 61 -1.12 8.98 0.57
CA ILE A 61 -0.43 8.30 -0.53
C ILE A 61 -1.03 6.91 -0.71
N GLY A 62 -1.39 6.58 -1.95
CA GLY A 62 -1.69 5.20 -2.33
C GLY A 62 -0.54 4.62 -3.15
N ILE A 63 -0.34 3.31 -3.05
CA ILE A 63 0.59 2.58 -3.91
C ILE A 63 -0.23 1.57 -4.72
N ALA A 64 -0.14 1.65 -6.04
CA ALA A 64 -0.80 0.71 -6.94
C ALA A 64 -0.02 -0.60 -6.96
N CYS A 65 -0.66 -1.69 -6.55
CA CYS A 65 0.05 -2.95 -6.29
C CYS A 65 0.56 -3.62 -7.56
N ILE A 66 -0.32 -3.96 -8.49
CA ILE A 66 0.08 -4.70 -9.70
C ILE A 66 1.08 -3.92 -10.54
N THR A 67 0.88 -2.62 -10.70
CA THR A 67 1.76 -1.74 -11.47
C THR A 67 3.16 -1.68 -10.84
N SER A 68 3.22 -1.78 -9.51
CA SER A 68 4.47 -1.74 -8.75
C SER A 68 5.14 -3.10 -8.61
N GLY A 69 4.56 -4.16 -9.16
CA GLY A 69 5.08 -5.52 -8.99
C GLY A 69 4.91 -6.06 -7.59
N LEU A 70 3.91 -5.57 -6.87
CA LEU A 70 3.68 -5.91 -5.46
C LEU A 70 2.36 -6.64 -5.27
N ILE A 71 2.31 -7.45 -4.22
CA ILE A 71 1.09 -7.96 -3.65
C ILE A 71 1.14 -7.72 -2.14
N VAL A 72 0.04 -7.26 -1.57
CA VAL A 72 0.00 -6.87 -0.16
C VAL A 72 -1.07 -7.71 0.55
N LEU A 73 -0.70 -8.28 1.69
CA LEU A 73 -1.65 -8.91 2.60
C LEU A 73 -2.02 -7.89 3.66
N ASP A 74 -3.32 -7.60 3.75
CA ASP A 74 -3.88 -6.59 4.66
C ASP A 74 -4.55 -7.31 5.82
N ILE A 75 -3.88 -7.30 6.97
CA ILE A 75 -4.40 -7.89 8.21
C ILE A 75 -5.24 -6.84 8.92
N ASP A 76 -6.52 -7.15 9.12
CA ASP A 76 -7.46 -6.27 9.80
C ASP A 76 -7.90 -6.93 11.11
N PHE A 77 -7.45 -6.36 12.24
CA PHE A 77 -7.75 -6.90 13.57
C PHE A 77 -9.22 -6.88 13.90
N ARG A 78 -9.97 -5.84 13.47
CA ARG A 78 -11.40 -5.74 13.73
C ARG A 78 -12.18 -6.90 13.13
N ASN A 79 -11.69 -7.44 12.02
CA ASN A 79 -12.33 -8.54 11.33
C ASN A 79 -11.73 -9.89 11.68
N GLY A 80 -10.95 -9.95 12.77
CA GLY A 80 -10.37 -11.19 13.28
C GLY A 80 -9.07 -11.62 12.60
N GLY A 81 -8.47 -10.73 11.79
CA GLY A 81 -7.21 -11.05 11.13
C GLY A 81 -6.07 -11.18 12.11
N GLN A 82 -5.21 -12.15 11.87
CA GLN A 82 -4.00 -12.39 12.66
C GLN A 82 -2.84 -12.77 11.76
N TYR A 83 -1.62 -12.51 12.22
CA TYR A 83 -0.43 -12.96 11.55
C TYR A 83 -0.44 -14.49 11.43
N ILE A 84 -0.04 -14.98 10.27
CA ILE A 84 0.19 -16.42 10.07
C ILE A 84 1.68 -16.65 9.76
N GLU A 85 2.21 -17.78 10.23
CA GLU A 85 3.64 -18.05 10.16
C GLU A 85 4.18 -18.08 8.74
N GLU A 86 3.38 -18.50 7.78
CA GLU A 86 3.73 -18.57 6.36
C GLU A 86 4.08 -17.21 5.76
N MET A 87 3.66 -16.13 6.40
CA MET A 87 3.98 -14.76 5.93
C MET A 87 5.47 -14.45 6.04
N GLY A 88 6.14 -14.96 7.08
CA GLY A 88 7.56 -14.69 7.30
C GLY A 88 7.85 -13.21 7.48
N GLU A 89 9.11 -12.82 7.34
CA GLU A 89 9.54 -11.43 7.41
C GLU A 89 9.57 -10.80 6.03
N THR A 90 9.05 -9.59 5.90
CA THR A 90 9.05 -8.78 4.68
C THR A 90 8.83 -7.32 5.06
N TYR A 91 8.84 -6.43 4.08
CA TYR A 91 8.47 -5.03 4.28
C TYR A 91 7.07 -4.96 4.92
N THR A 92 6.99 -4.35 6.10
CA THR A 92 5.77 -4.37 6.90
C THR A 92 5.42 -2.97 7.38
N VAL A 93 4.15 -2.63 7.25
CA VAL A 93 3.61 -1.33 7.65
C VAL A 93 2.51 -1.55 8.69
N SER A 94 2.59 -0.85 9.82
CA SER A 94 1.52 -0.79 10.79
C SER A 94 0.46 0.18 10.27
N THR A 95 -0.80 -0.27 10.26
CA THR A 95 -1.93 0.54 9.80
C THR A 95 -2.73 1.07 10.98
N GLY A 96 -3.89 1.65 10.74
CA GLY A 96 -4.75 2.09 11.84
C GLY A 96 -5.31 0.95 12.68
N ASP A 97 -5.37 -0.27 12.14
CA ASP A 97 -6.04 -1.40 12.78
C ASP A 97 -5.46 -2.74 12.33
N GLY A 98 -4.17 -2.81 12.13
CA GLY A 98 -3.50 -4.06 11.73
C GLY A 98 -2.19 -3.80 11.04
N PHE A 99 -1.92 -4.59 10.00
CA PHE A 99 -0.65 -4.52 9.26
C PHE A 99 -0.86 -4.75 7.78
N HIS A 100 0.02 -4.14 6.97
CA HIS A 100 0.23 -4.48 5.57
C HIS A 100 1.58 -5.21 5.44
N TYR A 101 1.55 -6.40 4.84
CA TYR A 101 2.74 -7.18 4.50
C TYR A 101 2.93 -7.12 2.99
N TYR A 102 4.04 -6.56 2.54
CA TYR A 102 4.33 -6.33 1.11
C TYR A 102 5.24 -7.43 0.59
N TYR A 103 4.88 -7.99 -0.57
CA TYR A 103 5.68 -9.02 -1.23
C TYR A 103 5.88 -8.66 -2.70
N LYS A 104 6.98 -9.13 -3.29
CA LYS A 104 7.13 -9.10 -4.74
C LYS A 104 6.16 -10.11 -5.35
N ALA A 105 5.36 -9.66 -6.31
CA ALA A 105 4.37 -10.49 -6.95
C ALA A 105 4.96 -11.19 -8.17
N PRO A 106 4.75 -12.51 -8.32
CA PRO A 106 5.04 -13.17 -9.59
C PRO A 106 4.20 -12.57 -10.73
N ASN A 107 4.66 -12.73 -11.98
CA ASN A 107 3.91 -12.25 -13.13
C ASN A 107 2.64 -13.07 -13.37
N ASN A 108 1.64 -12.42 -13.93
CA ASN A 108 0.40 -13.09 -14.42
C ASN A 108 -0.36 -13.84 -13.33
N LEU A 109 -0.47 -13.25 -12.14
CA LEU A 109 -1.22 -13.85 -11.05
C LEU A 109 -2.72 -13.72 -11.26
N SER A 110 -3.45 -14.79 -10.94
CA SER A 110 -4.89 -14.77 -10.72
C SER A 110 -5.12 -15.20 -9.27
N VAL A 111 -5.54 -14.27 -8.43
CA VAL A 111 -5.64 -14.50 -6.99
C VAL A 111 -7.01 -14.09 -6.46
N ARG A 112 -7.40 -14.72 -5.33
CA ARG A 112 -8.59 -14.35 -4.61
C ARG A 112 -8.36 -13.04 -3.86
N GLY A 113 -9.44 -12.35 -3.51
CA GLY A 113 -9.38 -11.09 -2.75
C GLY A 113 -9.18 -11.28 -1.25
N THR A 114 -9.23 -12.50 -0.77
CA THR A 114 -9.13 -12.83 0.67
C THR A 114 -8.31 -14.10 0.83
N LEU A 115 -7.37 -14.09 1.77
CA LEU A 115 -6.61 -15.28 2.14
C LEU A 115 -7.43 -16.09 3.14
N GLU A 116 -7.85 -15.43 4.22
CA GLU A 116 -8.74 -15.98 5.25
C GLU A 116 -9.43 -14.83 5.97
N THR A 117 -10.32 -15.13 6.93
CA THR A 117 -11.05 -14.09 7.66
C THR A 117 -10.09 -13.04 8.21
N GLY A 118 -10.35 -11.77 7.86
CA GLY A 118 -9.56 -10.63 8.34
C GLY A 118 -8.24 -10.42 7.63
N ILE A 119 -7.93 -11.19 6.58
CA ILE A 119 -6.72 -10.99 5.76
C ILE A 119 -7.12 -10.86 4.30
N ASP A 120 -7.13 -9.63 3.80
CA ASP A 120 -7.42 -9.33 2.42
C ASP A 120 -6.16 -9.37 1.57
N VAL A 121 -6.33 -9.74 0.30
CA VAL A 121 -5.26 -9.75 -0.70
C VAL A 121 -5.43 -8.53 -1.59
N LYS A 122 -4.44 -7.64 -1.59
CA LYS A 122 -4.43 -6.44 -2.42
C LYS A 122 -3.42 -6.66 -3.55
N TYR A 123 -3.93 -6.90 -4.72
CA TYR A 123 -3.12 -7.08 -5.94
C TYR A 123 -3.61 -6.20 -7.09
N LYS A 124 -4.86 -6.30 -7.48
CA LYS A 124 -5.49 -5.34 -8.39
C LYS A 124 -6.01 -4.20 -7.52
N GLY A 125 -5.53 -2.99 -7.73
CA GLY A 125 -5.90 -1.84 -6.92
C GLY A 125 -4.72 -1.25 -6.19
N TYR A 126 -4.96 -0.72 -4.99
CA TYR A 126 -3.94 0.04 -4.26
C TYR A 126 -4.10 -0.17 -2.76
N VAL A 127 -3.06 0.22 -2.03
CA VAL A 127 -3.08 0.31 -0.56
C VAL A 127 -2.68 1.72 -0.15
N ALA A 128 -3.17 2.18 1.00
CA ALA A 128 -2.66 3.41 1.61
C ALA A 128 -1.27 3.11 2.19
N ALA A 129 -0.33 4.03 1.97
CA ALA A 129 1.07 3.85 2.33
C ALA A 129 1.49 4.76 3.46
N ALA A 130 2.52 4.39 4.20
CA ALA A 130 3.11 5.27 5.21
C ALA A 130 3.69 6.52 4.52
N PRO A 131 3.58 7.72 5.08
CA PRO A 131 3.06 8.07 6.40
C PRO A 131 1.60 8.56 6.38
N SER A 132 0.77 8.05 5.50
CA SER A 132 -0.65 8.44 5.43
C SER A 132 -1.33 8.37 6.80
N ILE A 133 -2.41 9.13 6.96
CA ILE A 133 -3.22 9.12 8.18
C ILE A 133 -4.47 8.27 7.90
N HIS A 134 -4.66 7.25 8.72
CA HIS A 134 -5.83 6.38 8.65
C HIS A 134 -7.09 7.17 9.03
N PRO A 135 -8.29 6.81 8.53
CA PRO A 135 -9.52 7.48 8.95
C PRO A 135 -9.74 7.52 10.47
N ASN A 136 -9.17 6.58 11.24
CA ASN A 136 -9.24 6.59 12.69
C ASN A 136 -8.23 7.56 13.35
N GLY A 137 -7.45 8.30 12.57
CA GLY A 137 -6.48 9.28 13.05
C GLY A 137 -5.07 8.73 13.30
N LYS A 138 -4.87 7.43 13.22
CA LYS A 138 -3.54 6.84 13.40
C LYS A 138 -2.72 6.93 12.11
N MET A 139 -1.41 7.12 12.27
CA MET A 139 -0.48 7.19 11.14
C MET A 139 -0.04 5.79 10.72
N TYR A 140 -0.01 5.54 9.42
CA TYR A 140 0.65 4.37 8.86
C TYR A 140 2.15 4.51 9.08
N GLN A 141 2.80 3.47 9.59
CA GLN A 141 4.23 3.49 9.92
C GLN A 141 4.93 2.24 9.42
N VAL A 142 6.09 2.43 8.79
CA VAL A 142 6.95 1.30 8.43
C VAL A 142 7.54 0.73 9.70
N VAL A 143 7.27 -0.53 9.99
CA VAL A 143 7.76 -1.21 11.20
C VAL A 143 8.83 -2.26 10.89
N ASN A 144 8.97 -2.67 9.65
CA ASN A 144 10.08 -3.50 9.18
C ASN A 144 10.50 -2.99 7.80
N ASP A 145 11.60 -2.25 7.75
CA ASP A 145 12.05 -1.54 6.55
C ASP A 145 13.12 -2.36 5.81
N ILE A 146 12.69 -3.50 5.29
CA ILE A 146 13.51 -4.34 4.40
C ILE A 146 12.85 -4.36 3.02
N ASP A 147 13.58 -4.76 1.99
CA ASP A 147 12.95 -4.92 0.68
C ASP A 147 11.87 -6.01 0.75
N PRO A 148 10.73 -5.83 0.05
CA PRO A 148 9.76 -6.91 -0.02
C PRO A 148 10.40 -8.18 -0.55
N VAL A 149 10.12 -9.30 0.11
CA VAL A 149 10.61 -10.62 -0.32
C VAL A 149 9.64 -11.18 -1.37
N GLU A 150 10.06 -12.21 -2.08
CA GLU A 150 9.18 -12.92 -3.00
C GLU A 150 7.98 -13.48 -2.23
N LEU A 151 6.80 -13.46 -2.86
CA LEU A 151 5.61 -14.03 -2.26
C LEU A 151 5.86 -15.49 -1.90
N PRO A 152 5.71 -15.90 -0.63
CA PRO A 152 5.94 -17.28 -0.23
C PRO A 152 5.07 -18.26 -1.02
N ALA A 153 5.64 -19.40 -1.41
CA ALA A 153 4.91 -20.40 -2.20
C ALA A 153 3.66 -20.90 -1.49
N GLU A 154 3.72 -21.06 -0.16
CA GLU A 154 2.58 -21.49 0.65
C GLU A 154 1.44 -20.46 0.58
N ILE A 155 1.77 -19.17 0.63
CA ILE A 155 0.78 -18.10 0.52
C ILE A 155 0.16 -18.12 -0.87
N LEU A 156 0.97 -18.25 -1.91
CA LEU A 156 0.46 -18.30 -3.28
C LEU A 156 -0.54 -19.45 -3.46
N GLU A 157 -0.22 -20.63 -2.91
CA GLU A 157 -1.14 -21.78 -2.96
C GLU A 157 -2.48 -21.48 -2.27
N MET A 158 -2.47 -20.71 -1.17
CA MET A 158 -3.68 -20.34 -0.45
C MET A 158 -4.57 -19.38 -1.23
N ILE A 159 -4.00 -18.51 -2.07
CA ILE A 159 -4.75 -17.40 -2.67
C ILE A 159 -4.95 -17.54 -4.19
N LYS A 160 -4.25 -18.40 -4.87
CA LYS A 160 -4.41 -18.55 -6.32
C LYS A 160 -5.82 -19.08 -6.66
N LYS A 161 -6.33 -18.61 -7.78
CA LYS A 161 -7.57 -19.12 -8.34
C LYS A 161 -7.33 -20.38 -9.16
#